data_8757d9636b0f01b123d2b1a11f9c1044
#
_entry.id   8757d9636b0f01b123d2b1a11f9c1044
#
_cell.length_a   1.000
_cell.length_b   1.000
_cell.length_c   1.000
_cell.angle_alpha   90.00
_cell.angle_beta   90.00
_cell.angle_gamma   90.00
#
_symmetry.space_group_name_H-M   'P 1'
#
loop_
_entity.id
_entity.type
_entity.pdbx_description
1 polymer ?
#
loop_
_entity_poly.entity_id
_entity_poly.type
_entity_poly.pdbx_seq_one_letter_code
_entity_poly.pdbx_strand_id
1 'polypeptide(L)'
;MDTKADRYEGIDGLKAYAIIGIALMHVLANGEYGIGGFVFERLIPSFTNLVFLFMMVSGFGMCCGYYQKIVNQKISVEDFYKKRYIKIWPYFALLCALDFVISPSKESLFEVFANLTLCQGLLPNAKISVIGVSWTLAVIFVFYMLFPFFCFLIGNKKRAWGVAVAALVFNWLCSNYFNDGRTNIVYDAVYFIAGGLIFLYRKELAEFVSKYKVIAGVILLVVSVTYFAAGSSTFTMLSFCVAALIYTLGCRTGGGVLVNPVAKFLGGISFEIYLCHMVIYRVLEKLHLVHLFGNGLLAYIFTAVAVICGSVVFSVCAKWFLNKIETFLKEKVNNRRVNHV
;
A
#
# COMPACT_ATOMS: atom_id res chain seq x y z
N MET A 1 -0.71 -11.93 -29.44
CA MET A 1 0.17 -12.56 -28.44
C MET A 1 0.08 -11.71 -27.18
N ASP A 2 -0.68 -12.16 -26.18
CA ASP A 2 -0.68 -11.53 -24.86
C ASP A 2 0.66 -11.85 -24.19
N THR A 3 1.58 -10.90 -24.28
CA THR A 3 2.81 -10.97 -23.49
C THR A 3 2.39 -10.95 -22.01
N LYS A 4 2.66 -12.04 -21.28
CA LYS A 4 2.59 -12.05 -19.81
C LYS A 4 3.24 -10.75 -19.34
N ALA A 5 2.46 -9.89 -18.67
CA ALA A 5 2.99 -8.66 -18.10
C ALA A 5 4.24 -9.00 -17.31
N ASP A 6 5.36 -8.35 -17.61
CA ASP A 6 6.63 -8.57 -16.91
C ASP A 6 6.38 -8.45 -15.41
N ARG A 7 6.43 -9.56 -14.70
CA ARG A 7 6.21 -9.59 -13.25
C ARG A 7 7.54 -9.30 -12.58
N TYR A 8 7.64 -8.18 -11.92
CA TYR A 8 8.80 -7.79 -11.13
C TYR A 8 8.68 -8.40 -9.73
N GLU A 9 9.25 -9.60 -9.53
CA GLU A 9 9.14 -10.35 -8.26
C GLU A 9 9.73 -9.60 -7.06
N GLY A 10 10.75 -8.77 -7.27
CA GLY A 10 11.35 -7.94 -6.22
C GLY A 10 10.36 -6.92 -5.60
N ILE A 11 9.31 -6.52 -6.32
CA ILE A 11 8.27 -5.64 -5.78
C ILE A 11 7.45 -6.32 -4.69
N ASP A 12 7.21 -7.63 -4.80
CA ASP A 12 6.51 -8.36 -3.75
C ASP A 12 7.33 -8.38 -2.46
N GLY A 13 8.67 -8.56 -2.56
CA GLY A 13 9.56 -8.43 -1.41
C GLY A 13 9.55 -7.03 -0.80
N LEU A 14 9.61 -6.00 -1.64
CA LEU A 14 9.57 -4.62 -1.18
C LEU A 14 8.27 -4.32 -0.39
N LYS A 15 7.13 -4.78 -0.89
CA LYS A 15 5.84 -4.66 -0.19
C LYS A 15 5.82 -5.44 1.13
N ALA A 16 6.42 -6.64 1.16
CA ALA A 16 6.49 -7.46 2.37
C ALA A 16 7.26 -6.75 3.49
N TYR A 17 8.43 -6.19 3.19
CA TYR A 17 9.20 -5.45 4.19
C TYR A 17 8.52 -4.16 4.62
N ALA A 18 7.89 -3.44 3.68
CA ALA A 18 7.17 -2.22 4.00
C ALA A 18 6.00 -2.49 4.95
N ILE A 19 5.21 -3.54 4.73
CA ILE A 19 4.07 -3.85 5.61
C ILE A 19 4.50 -4.33 6.98
N ILE A 20 5.58 -5.11 7.08
CA ILE A 20 6.14 -5.50 8.38
C ILE A 20 6.59 -4.25 9.13
N GLY A 21 7.34 -3.33 8.48
CA GLY A 21 7.76 -2.08 9.10
C GLY A 21 6.59 -1.23 9.60
N ILE A 22 5.54 -1.07 8.79
CA ILE A 22 4.33 -0.33 9.18
C ILE A 22 3.65 -0.99 10.39
N ALA A 23 3.53 -2.31 10.42
CA ALA A 23 2.93 -3.02 11.54
C ALA A 23 3.75 -2.85 12.83
N LEU A 24 5.09 -2.95 12.76
CA LEU A 24 5.99 -2.69 13.88
C LEU A 24 5.81 -1.27 14.43
N MET A 25 5.72 -0.26 13.54
CA MET A 25 5.52 1.12 13.92
C MET A 25 4.17 1.32 14.62
N HIS A 26 3.08 0.77 14.06
CA HIS A 26 1.77 0.93 14.68
C HIS A 26 1.66 0.22 16.03
N VAL A 27 2.26 -0.95 16.20
CA VAL A 27 2.32 -1.63 17.51
C VAL A 27 3.07 -0.76 18.50
N LEU A 28 4.24 -0.20 18.12
CA LEU A 28 5.02 0.68 19.00
C LEU A 28 4.25 1.95 19.39
N ALA A 29 3.57 2.57 18.42
CA ALA A 29 2.87 3.84 18.64
C ALA A 29 1.61 3.73 19.52
N ASN A 30 1.01 2.53 19.61
CA ASN A 30 -0.25 2.33 20.34
C ASN A 30 -0.08 1.60 21.68
N GLY A 31 1.07 1.00 21.96
CA GLY A 31 1.23 0.11 23.13
C GLY A 31 1.95 0.71 24.34
N GLU A 32 2.44 1.96 24.29
CA GLU A 32 3.08 2.66 25.43
C GLU A 32 4.12 1.80 26.19
N TYR A 33 5.01 1.11 25.45
CA TYR A 33 5.96 0.15 26.04
C TYR A 33 7.08 0.77 26.87
N GLY A 34 7.26 2.08 26.86
CA GLY A 34 8.32 2.76 27.62
C GLY A 34 9.75 2.42 27.17
N ILE A 35 9.94 2.05 25.91
CA ILE A 35 11.24 1.66 25.35
C ILE A 35 11.88 2.88 24.70
N GLY A 36 13.15 3.16 25.03
CA GLY A 36 13.93 4.26 24.48
C GLY A 36 15.02 3.85 23.51
N GLY A 37 15.73 4.86 23.00
CA GLY A 37 16.88 4.70 22.10
C GLY A 37 16.57 4.84 20.63
N PHE A 38 17.60 5.01 19.81
CA PHE A 38 17.50 5.34 18.38
C PHE A 38 16.50 4.46 17.59
N VAL A 39 16.50 3.15 17.88
CA VAL A 39 15.63 2.19 17.16
C VAL A 39 14.15 2.48 17.41
N PHE A 40 13.77 2.77 18.66
CA PHE A 40 12.38 2.92 19.07
C PHE A 40 11.88 4.37 19.01
N GLU A 41 12.78 5.35 19.09
CA GLU A 41 12.43 6.76 19.04
C GLU A 41 12.54 7.37 17.65
N ARG A 42 13.33 6.78 16.74
CA ARG A 42 13.54 7.32 15.39
C ARG A 42 13.33 6.30 14.28
N LEU A 43 14.01 5.14 14.32
CA LEU A 43 13.99 4.20 13.21
C LEU A 43 12.58 3.62 12.99
N ILE A 44 11.99 2.97 14.01
CA ILE A 44 10.66 2.36 13.87
C ILE A 44 9.57 3.41 13.62
N PRO A 45 9.50 4.56 14.31
CA PRO A 45 8.54 5.61 13.99
C PRO A 45 8.60 6.12 12.55
N SER A 46 9.80 6.17 11.94
CA SER A 46 9.95 6.60 10.54
C SER A 46 9.26 5.65 9.53
N PHE A 47 8.98 4.40 9.91
CA PHE A 47 8.26 3.45 9.06
C PHE A 47 6.82 3.85 8.77
N THR A 48 6.25 4.83 9.51
CA THR A 48 4.93 5.42 9.18
C THR A 48 4.85 5.91 7.74
N ASN A 49 5.97 6.36 7.17
CA ASN A 49 6.03 6.91 5.82
C ASN A 49 6.20 5.85 4.72
N LEU A 50 6.38 4.57 5.08
CA LEU A 50 6.45 3.48 4.08
C LEU A 50 5.14 3.31 3.30
N VAL A 51 4.05 3.95 3.72
CA VAL A 51 2.81 4.07 2.95
C VAL A 51 3.02 4.77 1.60
N PHE A 52 3.93 5.73 1.51
CA PHE A 52 4.27 6.42 0.26
C PHE A 52 4.93 5.48 -0.76
N LEU A 53 5.65 4.47 -0.27
CA LEU A 53 6.18 3.41 -1.12
C LEU A 53 5.03 2.59 -1.76
N PHE A 54 3.96 2.29 -1.01
CA PHE A 54 2.78 1.63 -1.57
C PHE A 54 2.08 2.49 -2.61
N MET A 55 2.02 3.81 -2.44
CA MET A 55 1.47 4.73 -3.44
C MET A 55 2.32 4.73 -4.73
N MET A 56 3.65 4.79 -4.60
CA MET A 56 4.55 4.70 -5.75
C MET A 56 4.45 3.36 -6.47
N VAL A 57 4.45 2.25 -5.72
CA VAL A 57 4.23 0.90 -6.27
C VAL A 57 2.86 0.77 -6.93
N SER A 58 1.81 1.43 -6.38
CA SER A 58 0.48 1.46 -7.01
C SER A 58 0.52 2.21 -8.35
N GLY A 59 1.18 3.36 -8.43
CA GLY A 59 1.39 4.09 -9.69
C GLY A 59 2.09 3.24 -10.73
N PHE A 60 3.22 2.64 -10.37
CA PHE A 60 3.98 1.75 -11.24
C PHE A 60 3.17 0.51 -11.66
N GLY A 61 2.58 -0.19 -10.71
CA GLY A 61 1.84 -1.44 -10.95
C GLY A 61 0.58 -1.25 -11.78
N MET A 62 -0.13 -0.12 -11.59
CA MET A 62 -1.27 0.24 -12.42
C MET A 62 -0.84 0.50 -13.86
N CYS A 63 0.30 1.16 -14.06
CA CYS A 63 0.86 1.33 -15.41
C CYS A 63 1.23 -0.01 -16.05
N CYS A 64 1.89 -0.90 -15.34
CA CYS A 64 2.20 -2.25 -15.85
C CYS A 64 0.96 -3.03 -16.25
N GLY A 65 -0.12 -2.95 -15.46
CA GLY A 65 -1.33 -3.74 -15.69
C GLY A 65 -2.31 -3.14 -16.69
N TYR A 66 -2.42 -1.81 -16.78
CA TYR A 66 -3.54 -1.14 -17.43
C TYR A 66 -3.17 -0.02 -18.41
N TYR A 67 -1.97 0.58 -18.33
CA TYR A 67 -1.61 1.70 -19.20
C TYR A 67 -1.86 1.40 -20.68
N GLN A 68 -1.29 0.33 -21.21
CA GLN A 68 -1.46 -0.05 -22.61
C GLN A 68 -2.92 -0.44 -22.96
N LYS A 69 -3.65 -0.98 -22.00
CA LYS A 69 -5.06 -1.38 -22.21
C LYS A 69 -5.97 -0.15 -22.32
N ILE A 70 -5.69 0.88 -21.53
CA ILE A 70 -6.45 2.13 -21.57
C ILE A 70 -6.08 2.96 -22.80
N VAL A 71 -4.79 3.17 -23.05
CA VAL A 71 -4.31 3.97 -24.19
C VAL A 71 -4.76 3.37 -25.53
N ASN A 72 -4.74 2.03 -25.65
CA ASN A 72 -5.17 1.33 -26.86
C ASN A 72 -6.65 0.93 -26.84
N GLN A 73 -7.44 1.47 -25.90
CA GLN A 73 -8.90 1.20 -25.78
C GLN A 73 -9.24 -0.32 -25.71
N LYS A 74 -8.33 -1.15 -25.19
CA LYS A 74 -8.52 -2.61 -25.03
C LYS A 74 -9.34 -2.99 -23.80
N ILE A 75 -9.70 -2.03 -22.96
CA ILE A 75 -10.56 -2.18 -21.79
C ILE A 75 -11.50 -0.99 -21.74
N SER A 76 -12.79 -1.24 -21.45
CA SER A 76 -13.73 -0.18 -21.20
C SER A 76 -13.45 0.48 -19.84
N VAL A 77 -13.86 1.73 -19.67
CA VAL A 77 -13.76 2.45 -18.39
C VAL A 77 -14.57 1.72 -17.31
N GLU A 78 -15.75 1.22 -17.67
CA GLU A 78 -16.61 0.43 -16.80
C GLU A 78 -15.90 -0.84 -16.29
N ASP A 79 -15.37 -1.68 -17.20
CA ASP A 79 -14.64 -2.89 -16.84
C ASP A 79 -13.40 -2.61 -15.98
N PHE A 80 -12.73 -1.50 -16.25
CA PHE A 80 -11.59 -1.07 -15.44
C PHE A 80 -12.01 -0.80 -14.00
N TYR A 81 -13.03 0.03 -13.77
CA TYR A 81 -13.50 0.35 -12.42
C TYR A 81 -14.11 -0.86 -11.74
N LYS A 82 -14.94 -1.63 -12.42
CA LYS A 82 -15.51 -2.88 -11.90
C LYS A 82 -14.42 -3.82 -11.35
N LYS A 83 -13.32 -4.01 -12.10
CA LYS A 83 -12.19 -4.83 -11.63
C LYS A 83 -11.49 -4.26 -10.41
N ARG A 84 -11.44 -2.92 -10.25
CA ARG A 84 -10.84 -2.29 -9.05
C ARG A 84 -11.73 -2.46 -7.84
N TYR A 85 -13.04 -2.21 -7.98
CA TYR A 85 -13.99 -2.41 -6.89
C TYR A 85 -14.03 -3.87 -6.42
N ILE A 86 -14.22 -4.82 -7.32
CA ILE A 86 -14.27 -6.25 -6.98
C ILE A 86 -13.01 -6.73 -6.27
N LYS A 87 -11.85 -6.16 -6.59
CA LYS A 87 -10.58 -6.54 -5.95
C LYS A 87 -10.46 -6.03 -4.51
N ILE A 88 -11.04 -4.88 -4.20
CA ILE A 88 -10.81 -4.17 -2.93
C ILE A 88 -12.00 -4.34 -1.99
N TRP A 89 -13.20 -4.11 -2.50
CA TRP A 89 -14.41 -3.92 -1.73
C TRP A 89 -14.78 -5.10 -0.83
N PRO A 90 -14.76 -6.38 -1.28
CA PRO A 90 -15.24 -7.49 -0.44
C PRO A 90 -14.43 -7.66 0.84
N TYR A 91 -13.09 -7.58 0.74
CA TYR A 91 -12.23 -7.70 1.90
C TYR A 91 -12.36 -6.50 2.84
N PHE A 92 -12.42 -5.30 2.28
CA PHE A 92 -12.57 -4.07 3.05
C PHE A 92 -13.93 -4.00 3.76
N ALA A 93 -15.01 -4.40 3.08
CA ALA A 93 -16.34 -4.46 3.67
C ALA A 93 -16.40 -5.47 4.85
N LEU A 94 -15.77 -6.63 4.70
CA LEU A 94 -15.64 -7.60 5.80
C LEU A 94 -14.95 -6.98 7.01
N LEU A 95 -13.85 -6.25 6.81
CA LEU A 95 -13.13 -5.59 7.90
C LEU A 95 -13.94 -4.48 8.55
N CYS A 96 -14.64 -3.64 7.77
CA CYS A 96 -15.51 -2.60 8.30
C CYS A 96 -16.65 -3.19 9.16
N ALA A 97 -17.23 -4.30 8.71
CA ALA A 97 -18.26 -5.00 9.47
C ALA A 97 -17.71 -5.58 10.79
N LEU A 98 -16.52 -6.18 10.77
CA LEU A 98 -15.86 -6.70 11.97
C LEU A 98 -15.49 -5.59 12.95
N ASP A 99 -14.91 -4.49 12.48
CA ASP A 99 -14.55 -3.36 13.34
C ASP A 99 -15.78 -2.72 13.98
N PHE A 100 -16.87 -2.58 13.21
CA PHE A 100 -18.16 -2.12 13.73
C PHE A 100 -18.71 -3.03 14.83
N VAL A 101 -18.66 -4.35 14.65
CA VAL A 101 -19.11 -5.32 15.67
C VAL A 101 -18.25 -5.25 16.94
N ILE A 102 -16.94 -4.97 16.80
CA ILE A 102 -16.02 -4.82 17.93
C ILE A 102 -16.34 -3.56 18.74
N SER A 103 -16.73 -2.45 18.09
CA SER A 103 -16.95 -1.16 18.75
C SER A 103 -18.16 -0.43 18.11
N PRO A 104 -19.39 -0.90 18.37
CA PRO A 104 -20.57 -0.34 17.74
C PRO A 104 -20.93 1.04 18.32
N SER A 105 -21.14 2.02 17.44
CA SER A 105 -21.67 3.35 17.77
C SER A 105 -22.42 3.94 16.56
N LYS A 106 -23.15 5.03 16.75
CA LYS A 106 -23.79 5.74 15.63
C LYS A 106 -22.74 6.35 14.70
N GLU A 107 -21.69 6.89 15.27
CA GLU A 107 -20.56 7.48 14.53
C GLU A 107 -19.87 6.42 13.69
N SER A 108 -19.57 5.26 14.26
CA SER A 108 -18.93 4.16 13.53
C SER A 108 -19.81 3.63 12.38
N LEU A 109 -21.15 3.69 12.48
CA LEU A 109 -22.06 3.33 11.39
C LEU A 109 -21.91 4.31 10.19
N PHE A 110 -21.82 5.63 10.45
CA PHE A 110 -21.59 6.61 9.39
C PHE A 110 -20.21 6.45 8.77
N GLU A 111 -19.20 6.17 9.58
CA GLU A 111 -17.84 5.92 9.11
C GLU A 111 -17.75 4.64 8.26
N VAL A 112 -18.46 3.56 8.63
CA VAL A 112 -18.60 2.35 7.81
C VAL A 112 -19.20 2.69 6.45
N PHE A 113 -20.29 3.47 6.42
CA PHE A 113 -20.90 3.89 5.16
C PHE A 113 -19.90 4.68 4.31
N ALA A 114 -19.21 5.67 4.89
CA ALA A 114 -18.20 6.45 4.18
C ALA A 114 -17.07 5.56 3.63
N ASN A 115 -16.56 4.64 4.44
CA ASN A 115 -15.53 3.67 4.03
C ASN A 115 -16.00 2.79 2.86
N LEU A 116 -17.24 2.28 2.91
CA LEU A 116 -17.77 1.39 1.86
C LEU A 116 -17.97 2.09 0.51
N THR A 117 -18.06 3.41 0.48
CA THR A 117 -18.05 4.18 -0.79
C THR A 117 -16.67 4.18 -1.44
N LEU A 118 -15.59 3.95 -0.67
CA LEU A 118 -14.19 4.17 -1.05
C LEU A 118 -13.89 5.61 -1.51
N CYS A 119 -14.81 6.55 -1.24
CA CYS A 119 -14.70 7.96 -1.61
C CYS A 119 -14.37 8.88 -0.43
N GLN A 120 -14.13 8.31 0.76
CA GLN A 120 -13.79 9.09 1.96
C GLN A 120 -12.53 9.96 1.78
N GLY A 121 -11.63 9.61 0.85
CA GLY A 121 -10.47 10.43 0.49
C GLY A 121 -10.81 11.75 -0.24
N LEU A 122 -12.08 11.94 -0.64
CA LEU A 122 -12.60 13.19 -1.22
C LEU A 122 -13.25 14.09 -0.16
N LEU A 123 -13.47 13.58 1.06
CA LEU A 123 -14.08 14.36 2.13
C LEU A 123 -13.04 15.27 2.78
N PRO A 124 -13.29 16.58 2.88
CA PRO A 124 -12.39 17.49 3.54
C PRO A 124 -12.35 17.18 5.05
N ASN A 125 -11.14 17.09 5.61
CA ASN A 125 -10.92 16.90 7.04
C ASN A 125 -11.61 15.65 7.66
N ALA A 126 -11.88 14.62 6.86
CA ALA A 126 -12.48 13.39 7.36
C ALA A 126 -11.52 12.67 8.31
N LYS A 127 -11.92 12.55 9.59
CA LYS A 127 -11.25 11.71 10.58
C LYS A 127 -12.09 10.46 10.73
N ILE A 128 -11.64 9.35 10.15
CA ILE A 128 -12.32 8.05 10.22
C ILE A 128 -11.54 7.15 11.16
N SER A 129 -12.20 6.65 12.20
CA SER A 129 -11.64 5.75 13.21
C SER A 129 -11.86 4.27 12.86
N VAL A 130 -12.97 3.96 12.19
CA VAL A 130 -13.26 2.61 11.64
C VAL A 130 -12.22 2.29 10.58
N ILE A 131 -11.40 1.27 10.85
CA ILE A 131 -10.20 0.97 10.07
C ILE A 131 -9.36 2.23 9.85
N GLY A 132 -8.85 2.83 10.92
CA GLY A 132 -8.13 4.10 10.87
C GLY A 132 -7.00 4.19 9.84
N VAL A 133 -6.40 3.06 9.43
CA VAL A 133 -5.40 2.99 8.35
C VAL A 133 -6.00 3.09 6.95
N SER A 134 -7.33 3.11 6.81
CA SER A 134 -8.03 3.15 5.50
C SER A 134 -7.82 4.45 4.72
N TRP A 135 -7.33 5.51 5.36
CA TRP A 135 -7.01 6.76 4.67
C TRP A 135 -6.06 6.53 3.47
N THR A 136 -5.07 5.65 3.61
CA THR A 136 -4.15 5.30 2.51
C THR A 136 -4.89 4.60 1.37
N LEU A 137 -5.83 3.69 1.71
CA LEU A 137 -6.68 3.06 0.70
C LEU A 137 -7.56 4.10 -0.02
N ALA A 138 -8.10 5.06 0.72
CA ALA A 138 -8.89 6.15 0.17
C ALA A 138 -8.10 6.97 -0.86
N VAL A 139 -6.88 7.38 -0.54
CA VAL A 139 -5.99 8.10 -1.46
C VAL A 139 -5.65 7.25 -2.68
N ILE A 140 -5.30 5.97 -2.48
CA ILE A 140 -5.02 5.04 -3.59
C ILE A 140 -6.27 4.85 -4.47
N PHE A 141 -7.47 4.82 -3.88
CA PHE A 141 -8.68 4.65 -4.65
C PHE A 141 -9.05 5.91 -5.45
N VAL A 142 -8.85 7.10 -4.88
CA VAL A 142 -8.96 8.37 -5.64
C VAL A 142 -7.97 8.38 -6.82
N PHE A 143 -6.74 7.92 -6.61
CA PHE A 143 -5.80 7.73 -7.71
C PHE A 143 -6.34 6.75 -8.77
N TYR A 144 -6.98 5.63 -8.38
CA TYR A 144 -7.60 4.72 -9.36
C TYR A 144 -8.74 5.38 -10.14
N MET A 145 -9.52 6.25 -9.51
CA MET A 145 -10.55 7.03 -10.20
C MET A 145 -9.93 7.97 -11.25
N LEU A 146 -8.79 8.56 -10.94
CA LEU A 146 -8.06 9.47 -11.83
C LEU A 146 -7.13 8.74 -12.82
N PHE A 147 -7.00 7.41 -12.76
CA PHE A 147 -5.99 6.68 -13.53
C PHE A 147 -6.11 6.83 -15.06
N PRO A 148 -7.30 6.90 -15.70
CA PRO A 148 -7.39 7.20 -17.13
C PRO A 148 -6.78 8.57 -17.48
N PHE A 149 -7.04 9.60 -16.67
CA PHE A 149 -6.42 10.92 -16.81
C PHE A 149 -4.90 10.87 -16.54
N PHE A 150 -4.49 10.09 -15.54
CA PHE A 150 -3.07 9.86 -15.27
C PHE A 150 -2.34 9.23 -16.47
N CYS A 151 -2.96 8.27 -17.19
CA CYS A 151 -2.40 7.72 -18.42
C CYS A 151 -2.16 8.80 -19.48
N PHE A 152 -3.09 9.76 -19.59
CA PHE A 152 -2.88 10.93 -20.46
C PHE A 152 -1.68 11.77 -19.99
N LEU A 153 -1.57 12.06 -18.71
CA LEU A 153 -0.49 12.87 -18.16
C LEU A 153 0.90 12.29 -18.47
N ILE A 154 1.07 10.98 -18.31
CA ILE A 154 2.34 10.29 -18.56
C ILE A 154 2.53 9.80 -19.99
N GLY A 155 1.57 10.03 -20.89
CA GLY A 155 1.62 9.55 -22.30
C GLY A 155 2.75 10.14 -23.14
N ASN A 156 3.40 11.19 -22.66
CA ASN A 156 4.60 11.79 -23.25
C ASN A 156 5.65 12.03 -22.17
N LYS A 157 6.91 11.60 -22.41
CA LYS A 157 8.01 11.73 -21.44
C LYS A 157 8.24 13.19 -20.99
N LYS A 158 8.19 14.17 -21.90
CA LYS A 158 8.37 15.59 -21.54
C LYS A 158 7.23 16.08 -20.63
N ARG A 159 5.98 15.74 -20.98
CA ARG A 159 4.81 16.08 -20.15
C ARG A 159 4.89 15.40 -18.79
N ALA A 160 5.26 14.13 -18.72
CA ALA A 160 5.39 13.38 -17.46
C ALA A 160 6.41 14.05 -16.51
N TRP A 161 7.54 14.55 -17.03
CA TRP A 161 8.51 15.31 -16.24
C TRP A 161 7.95 16.67 -15.80
N GLY A 162 7.24 17.40 -16.66
CA GLY A 162 6.58 18.65 -16.27
C GLY A 162 5.55 18.45 -15.17
N VAL A 163 4.75 17.35 -15.25
CA VAL A 163 3.78 16.98 -14.22
C VAL A 163 4.48 16.56 -12.93
N ALA A 164 5.64 15.88 -13.01
CA ALA A 164 6.41 15.53 -11.81
C ALA A 164 6.95 16.77 -11.08
N VAL A 165 7.44 17.77 -11.81
CA VAL A 165 7.86 19.05 -11.22
C VAL A 165 6.66 19.76 -10.57
N ALA A 166 5.52 19.83 -11.27
CA ALA A 166 4.30 20.42 -10.70
C ALA A 166 3.86 19.69 -9.42
N ALA A 167 3.90 18.34 -9.41
CA ALA A 167 3.55 17.56 -8.23
C ALA A 167 4.51 17.78 -7.05
N LEU A 168 5.82 17.97 -7.29
CA LEU A 168 6.78 18.35 -6.26
C LEU A 168 6.45 19.72 -5.66
N VAL A 169 6.11 20.70 -6.51
CA VAL A 169 5.70 22.04 -6.05
C VAL A 169 4.40 21.94 -5.22
N PHE A 170 3.40 21.19 -5.69
CA PHE A 170 2.17 20.99 -4.93
C PHE A 170 2.39 20.27 -3.60
N ASN A 171 3.25 19.24 -3.56
CA ASN A 171 3.60 18.58 -2.31
C ASN A 171 4.20 19.58 -1.30
N TRP A 172 5.10 20.45 -1.78
CA TRP A 172 5.70 21.51 -0.95
C TRP A 172 4.65 22.55 -0.50
N LEU A 173 3.78 23.01 -1.41
CA LEU A 173 2.70 23.96 -1.10
C LEU A 173 1.70 23.39 -0.09
N CYS A 174 1.30 22.12 -0.22
CA CYS A 174 0.43 21.46 0.74
C CYS A 174 1.03 21.52 2.15
N SER A 175 2.30 21.15 2.30
CA SER A 175 2.96 21.11 3.61
C SER A 175 3.22 22.49 4.21
N ASN A 176 3.61 23.48 3.40
CA ASN A 176 4.18 24.74 3.90
C ASN A 176 3.22 25.93 3.81
N TYR A 177 2.18 25.82 2.99
CA TYR A 177 1.24 26.93 2.78
C TYR A 177 -0.21 26.55 3.12
N PHE A 178 -0.68 25.37 2.68
CA PHE A 178 -2.07 24.96 2.90
C PHE A 178 -2.29 24.18 4.19
N ASN A 179 -1.23 23.85 4.95
CA ASN A 179 -1.28 23.00 6.14
C ASN A 179 -2.02 21.67 5.92
N ASP A 180 -1.87 21.11 4.73
CA ASP A 180 -2.44 19.83 4.34
C ASP A 180 -1.32 18.79 4.16
N GLY A 181 -1.64 17.52 4.26
CA GLY A 181 -0.63 16.48 4.33
C GLY A 181 -1.05 15.17 3.68
N ARG A 182 -0.49 14.10 4.19
CA ARG A 182 -0.49 12.75 3.64
C ARG A 182 -1.86 12.10 3.40
N THR A 183 -2.94 12.69 3.82
CA THR A 183 -4.32 12.22 3.54
C THR A 183 -4.91 12.84 2.29
N ASN A 184 -4.19 13.77 1.65
CA ASN A 184 -4.64 14.48 0.47
C ASN A 184 -3.95 13.94 -0.80
N ILE A 185 -4.74 13.61 -1.81
CA ILE A 185 -4.22 13.09 -3.09
C ILE A 185 -3.28 14.07 -3.80
N VAL A 186 -3.45 15.38 -3.62
CA VAL A 186 -2.59 16.40 -4.22
C VAL A 186 -1.19 16.36 -3.59
N TYR A 187 -1.12 16.21 -2.27
CA TYR A 187 0.15 16.00 -1.56
C TYR A 187 0.84 14.72 -2.05
N ASP A 188 0.09 13.64 -2.24
CA ASP A 188 0.60 12.31 -2.57
C ASP A 188 0.85 12.09 -4.06
N ALA A 189 0.36 12.98 -4.92
CA ALA A 189 0.49 12.86 -6.38
C ALA A 189 1.93 12.61 -6.84
N VAL A 190 2.91 13.21 -6.17
CA VAL A 190 4.33 13.06 -6.49
C VAL A 190 4.80 11.60 -6.45
N TYR A 191 4.29 10.79 -5.51
CA TYR A 191 4.67 9.38 -5.40
C TYR A 191 4.05 8.53 -6.52
N PHE A 192 2.77 8.77 -6.86
CA PHE A 192 2.13 8.08 -7.99
C PHE A 192 2.79 8.44 -9.31
N ILE A 193 3.13 9.72 -9.52
CA ILE A 193 3.78 10.21 -10.73
C ILE A 193 5.19 9.67 -10.84
N ALA A 194 5.95 9.60 -9.74
CA ALA A 194 7.25 8.95 -9.71
C ALA A 194 7.16 7.46 -10.11
N GLY A 195 6.14 6.74 -9.62
CA GLY A 195 5.85 5.37 -10.06
C GLY A 195 5.57 5.28 -11.57
N GLY A 196 4.81 6.23 -12.12
CA GLY A 196 4.56 6.34 -13.57
C GLY A 196 5.81 6.66 -14.38
N LEU A 197 6.68 7.55 -13.89
CA LEU A 197 7.98 7.83 -14.53
C LEU A 197 8.88 6.59 -14.54
N ILE A 198 9.01 5.88 -13.41
CA ILE A 198 9.77 4.63 -13.34
C ILE A 198 9.20 3.60 -14.33
N PHE A 199 7.88 3.52 -14.50
CA PHE A 199 7.27 2.67 -15.53
C PHE A 199 7.70 3.08 -16.95
N LEU A 200 7.76 4.37 -17.27
CA LEU A 200 8.17 4.83 -18.61
C LEU A 200 9.62 4.45 -18.94
N TYR A 201 10.49 4.44 -17.95
CA TYR A 201 11.93 4.13 -18.09
C TYR A 201 12.28 2.72 -17.57
N ARG A 202 11.29 1.85 -17.31
CA ARG A 202 11.50 0.56 -16.61
C ARG A 202 12.50 -0.39 -17.26
N LYS A 203 12.61 -0.37 -18.60
CA LYS A 203 13.55 -1.23 -19.33
C LYS A 203 14.98 -0.76 -19.13
N GLU A 204 15.21 0.52 -19.39
CA GLU A 204 16.50 1.17 -19.23
C GLU A 204 16.99 1.08 -17.77
N LEU A 205 16.09 1.30 -16.82
CA LEU A 205 16.40 1.20 -15.39
C LEU A 205 16.71 -0.24 -14.97
N ALA A 206 15.96 -1.23 -15.45
CA ALA A 206 16.22 -2.64 -15.17
C ALA A 206 17.57 -3.10 -15.74
N GLU A 207 17.92 -2.67 -16.94
CA GLU A 207 19.24 -2.93 -17.58
C GLU A 207 20.36 -2.28 -16.78
N PHE A 208 20.19 -1.00 -16.38
CA PHE A 208 21.15 -0.29 -15.56
C PHE A 208 21.41 -1.02 -14.23
N VAL A 209 20.35 -1.38 -13.48
CA VAL A 209 20.50 -2.09 -12.20
C VAL A 209 21.11 -3.47 -12.40
N SER A 210 20.73 -4.18 -13.46
CA SER A 210 21.30 -5.51 -13.76
C SER A 210 22.80 -5.43 -14.04
N LYS A 211 23.25 -4.39 -14.76
CA LYS A 211 24.65 -4.16 -15.11
C LYS A 211 25.48 -3.62 -13.93
N TYR A 212 24.89 -2.72 -13.13
CA TYR A 212 25.58 -2.00 -12.07
C TYR A 212 24.96 -2.26 -10.70
N LYS A 213 24.66 -3.53 -10.39
CA LYS A 213 23.92 -3.94 -9.19
C LYS A 213 24.54 -3.43 -7.89
N VAL A 214 25.88 -3.47 -7.80
CA VAL A 214 26.60 -2.98 -6.61
C VAL A 214 26.41 -1.48 -6.44
N ILE A 215 26.57 -0.71 -7.51
CA ILE A 215 26.39 0.75 -7.49
C ILE A 215 24.94 1.10 -7.09
N ALA A 216 23.96 0.44 -7.70
CA ALA A 216 22.56 0.62 -7.34
C ALA A 216 22.27 0.25 -5.86
N GLY A 217 22.91 -0.80 -5.34
CA GLY A 217 22.83 -1.18 -3.95
C GLY A 217 23.46 -0.15 -3.01
N VAL A 218 24.61 0.41 -3.36
CA VAL A 218 25.28 1.49 -2.59
C VAL A 218 24.40 2.76 -2.60
N ILE A 219 23.84 3.14 -3.73
CA ILE A 219 22.90 4.28 -3.81
C ILE A 219 21.70 4.05 -2.88
N LEU A 220 21.08 2.87 -2.94
CA LEU A 220 19.97 2.53 -2.06
C LEU A 220 20.36 2.59 -0.59
N LEU A 221 21.54 2.06 -0.23
CA LEU A 221 22.06 2.11 1.14
C LEU A 221 22.26 3.55 1.62
N VAL A 222 22.93 4.40 0.82
CA VAL A 222 23.18 5.80 1.16
C VAL A 222 21.87 6.56 1.35
N VAL A 223 20.92 6.41 0.43
CA VAL A 223 19.62 7.07 0.52
C VAL A 223 18.82 6.56 1.71
N SER A 224 18.90 5.25 2.02
CA SER A 224 18.26 4.67 3.20
C SER A 224 18.85 5.22 4.50
N VAL A 225 20.19 5.26 4.61
CA VAL A 225 20.87 5.84 5.77
C VAL A 225 20.51 7.33 5.92
N THR A 226 20.51 8.09 4.83
CA THR A 226 20.11 9.51 4.88
C THR A 226 18.68 9.67 5.38
N TYR A 227 17.75 8.87 4.87
CA TYR A 227 16.35 8.92 5.30
C TYR A 227 16.18 8.55 6.79
N PHE A 228 16.76 7.44 7.21
CA PHE A 228 16.59 6.94 8.58
C PHE A 228 17.40 7.71 9.64
N ALA A 229 18.56 8.27 9.28
CA ALA A 229 19.43 8.99 10.21
C ALA A 229 19.19 10.50 10.25
N ALA A 230 19.00 11.17 9.08
CA ALA A 230 18.84 12.63 9.01
C ALA A 230 17.39 13.11 9.26
N GLY A 231 16.43 12.18 9.23
CA GLY A 231 15.02 12.47 9.43
C GLY A 231 14.21 12.54 8.13
N SER A 232 12.89 12.39 8.29
CA SER A 232 11.96 12.24 7.18
C SER A 232 11.53 13.59 6.62
N SER A 233 12.24 14.09 5.60
CA SER A 233 11.70 15.11 4.71
C SER A 233 11.02 14.44 3.50
N THR A 234 10.13 15.16 2.81
CA THR A 234 9.54 14.68 1.55
C THR A 234 10.61 14.25 0.54
N PHE A 235 11.70 15.03 0.44
CA PHE A 235 12.77 14.75 -0.50
C PHE A 235 13.52 13.45 -0.15
N THR A 236 13.89 13.24 1.10
CA THR A 236 14.58 12.01 1.54
C THR A 236 13.68 10.79 1.39
N MET A 237 12.39 10.91 1.71
CA MET A 237 11.42 9.84 1.54
C MET A 237 11.17 9.50 0.07
N LEU A 238 10.98 10.50 -0.79
CA LEU A 238 10.81 10.30 -2.22
C LEU A 238 12.04 9.62 -2.83
N SER A 239 13.24 10.09 -2.47
CA SER A 239 14.51 9.51 -2.93
C SER A 239 14.66 8.05 -2.51
N PHE A 240 14.30 7.73 -1.27
CA PHE A 240 14.27 6.36 -0.75
C PHE A 240 13.30 5.48 -1.55
N CYS A 241 12.04 5.92 -1.73
CA CYS A 241 11.04 5.17 -2.48
C CYS A 241 11.46 4.92 -3.93
N VAL A 242 12.00 5.95 -4.60
CA VAL A 242 12.50 5.86 -5.99
C VAL A 242 13.65 4.86 -6.08
N ALA A 243 14.67 4.99 -5.23
CA ALA A 243 15.83 4.10 -5.23
C ALA A 243 15.41 2.65 -4.92
N ALA A 244 14.53 2.44 -3.93
CA ALA A 244 14.03 1.13 -3.56
C ALA A 244 13.25 0.46 -4.71
N LEU A 245 12.33 1.18 -5.35
CA LEU A 245 11.57 0.65 -6.47
C LEU A 245 12.47 0.35 -7.68
N ILE A 246 13.38 1.26 -8.05
CA ILE A 246 14.33 1.05 -9.16
C ILE A 246 15.20 -0.18 -8.88
N TYR A 247 15.73 -0.33 -7.67
CA TYR A 247 16.56 -1.49 -7.32
C TYR A 247 15.82 -2.81 -7.53
N THR A 248 14.50 -2.86 -7.23
CA THR A 248 13.71 -4.07 -7.43
C THR A 248 13.55 -4.47 -8.88
N LEU A 249 13.65 -3.51 -9.84
CA LEU A 249 13.51 -3.82 -11.27
C LEU A 249 14.67 -4.69 -11.79
N GLY A 250 15.86 -4.57 -11.19
CA GLY A 250 17.02 -5.40 -11.52
C GLY A 250 17.08 -6.72 -10.75
N CYS A 251 16.22 -6.92 -9.76
CA CYS A 251 16.14 -8.18 -9.01
C CYS A 251 15.27 -9.19 -9.79
N ARG A 252 15.82 -9.72 -10.88
CA ARG A 252 15.22 -10.82 -11.63
C ARG A 252 15.60 -12.15 -10.98
N THR A 253 14.67 -13.10 -10.97
CA THR A 253 14.76 -14.52 -10.59
C THR A 253 16.14 -15.02 -10.13
N GLY A 254 16.23 -15.53 -8.90
CA GLY A 254 17.45 -16.20 -8.49
C GLY A 254 17.77 -16.18 -7.00
N GLY A 255 16.83 -15.81 -6.17
CA GLY A 255 17.03 -15.77 -4.72
C GLY A 255 17.61 -14.44 -4.23
N GLY A 256 17.52 -14.24 -2.94
CA GLY A 256 17.96 -13.02 -2.26
C GLY A 256 16.90 -12.45 -1.35
N VAL A 257 17.26 -11.40 -0.65
CA VAL A 257 16.39 -10.81 0.38
C VAL A 257 15.02 -10.39 -0.19
N LEU A 258 14.98 -9.81 -1.40
CA LEU A 258 13.73 -9.34 -2.03
C LEU A 258 12.98 -10.41 -2.85
N VAL A 259 13.66 -11.50 -3.24
CA VAL A 259 13.09 -12.54 -4.10
C VAL A 259 13.25 -13.91 -3.45
N ASN A 260 12.40 -14.20 -2.48
CA ASN A 260 12.31 -15.49 -1.81
C ASN A 260 10.84 -15.88 -1.59
N PRO A 261 10.54 -17.15 -1.31
CA PRO A 261 9.14 -17.62 -1.16
C PRO A 261 8.35 -16.87 -0.09
N VAL A 262 8.98 -16.53 1.04
CA VAL A 262 8.32 -15.82 2.15
C VAL A 262 7.98 -14.39 1.74
N ALA A 263 8.94 -13.67 1.16
CA ALA A 263 8.73 -12.30 0.68
C ALA A 263 7.66 -12.24 -0.41
N LYS A 264 7.66 -13.21 -1.34
CA LYS A 264 6.64 -13.32 -2.39
C LYS A 264 5.26 -13.61 -1.81
N PHE A 265 5.16 -14.48 -0.82
CA PHE A 265 3.91 -14.80 -0.13
C PHE A 265 3.37 -13.57 0.61
N LEU A 266 4.17 -12.97 1.49
CA LEU A 266 3.77 -11.79 2.27
C LEU A 266 3.45 -10.59 1.38
N GLY A 267 4.24 -10.35 0.34
CA GLY A 267 3.98 -9.30 -0.64
C GLY A 267 2.69 -9.52 -1.43
N GLY A 268 2.31 -10.79 -1.66
CA GLY A 268 1.06 -11.16 -2.32
C GLY A 268 -0.21 -10.92 -1.48
N ILE A 269 -0.06 -10.83 -0.15
CA ILE A 269 -1.15 -10.51 0.81
C ILE A 269 -0.90 -9.22 1.59
N SER A 270 0.06 -8.40 1.15
CA SER A 270 0.46 -7.17 1.86
C SER A 270 -0.68 -6.16 2.01
N PHE A 271 -1.57 -6.09 1.05
CA PHE A 271 -2.76 -5.25 1.10
C PHE A 271 -3.72 -5.69 2.21
N GLU A 272 -3.97 -6.97 2.31
CA GLU A 272 -4.85 -7.54 3.32
C GLU A 272 -4.26 -7.36 4.72
N ILE A 273 -2.95 -7.64 4.89
CA ILE A 273 -2.24 -7.41 6.16
C ILE A 273 -2.30 -5.92 6.53
N TYR A 274 -2.09 -5.01 5.56
CA TYR A 274 -2.16 -3.57 5.80
C TYR A 274 -3.49 -3.14 6.38
N LEU A 275 -4.59 -3.66 5.89
CA LEU A 275 -5.91 -3.25 6.36
C LEU A 275 -6.29 -3.88 7.70
N CYS A 276 -5.85 -5.13 7.98
CA CYS A 276 -6.30 -5.86 9.17
C CYS A 276 -5.38 -5.74 10.40
N HIS A 277 -4.10 -5.32 10.27
CA HIS A 277 -3.17 -5.38 11.40
C HIS A 277 -3.63 -4.57 12.63
N MET A 278 -4.29 -3.42 12.43
CA MET A 278 -4.84 -2.65 13.53
C MET A 278 -6.13 -3.25 14.12
N VAL A 279 -6.90 -3.99 13.33
CA VAL A 279 -8.04 -4.76 13.84
C VAL A 279 -7.53 -5.87 14.74
N ILE A 280 -6.50 -6.59 14.31
CA ILE A 280 -5.86 -7.65 15.12
C ILE A 280 -5.26 -7.05 16.41
N TYR A 281 -4.57 -5.89 16.31
CA TYR A 281 -4.07 -5.17 17.49
C TYR A 281 -5.20 -4.88 18.50
N ARG A 282 -6.33 -4.31 18.05
CA ARG A 282 -7.49 -4.00 18.92
C ARG A 282 -8.09 -5.26 19.55
N VAL A 283 -8.10 -6.39 18.84
CA VAL A 283 -8.53 -7.67 19.42
C VAL A 283 -7.60 -8.09 20.54
N LEU A 284 -6.28 -8.02 20.35
CA LEU A 284 -5.30 -8.35 21.39
C LEU A 284 -5.43 -7.41 22.60
N GLU A 285 -5.66 -6.11 22.36
CA GLU A 285 -5.90 -5.12 23.40
C GLU A 285 -7.15 -5.44 24.22
N LYS A 286 -8.28 -5.76 23.59
CA LYS A 286 -9.51 -6.17 24.29
C LYS A 286 -9.36 -7.48 25.06
N LEU A 287 -8.48 -8.35 24.62
CA LEU A 287 -8.13 -9.59 25.34
C LEU A 287 -7.06 -9.38 26.42
N HIS A 288 -6.62 -8.13 26.66
CA HIS A 288 -5.56 -7.77 27.60
C HIS A 288 -4.22 -8.48 27.35
N LEU A 289 -3.93 -8.82 26.06
CA LEU A 289 -2.71 -9.53 25.67
C LEU A 289 -1.54 -8.59 25.28
N VAL A 290 -1.81 -7.30 25.04
CA VAL A 290 -0.79 -6.32 24.60
C VAL A 290 0.31 -6.16 25.66
N HIS A 291 -0.03 -6.22 26.94
CA HIS A 291 0.91 -6.11 28.08
C HIS A 291 1.03 -7.41 28.87
N LEU A 292 0.86 -8.57 28.21
CA LEU A 292 0.90 -9.88 28.87
C LEU A 292 2.22 -10.10 29.64
N PHE A 293 3.33 -9.52 29.17
CA PHE A 293 4.65 -9.59 29.79
C PHE A 293 5.07 -8.25 30.46
N GLY A 294 4.11 -7.47 30.93
CA GLY A 294 4.36 -6.14 31.50
C GLY A 294 4.63 -5.06 30.43
N ASN A 295 5.37 -4.02 30.81
CA ASN A 295 5.83 -2.97 29.90
C ASN A 295 7.29 -3.22 29.53
N GLY A 296 7.66 -2.94 28.28
CA GLY A 296 9.03 -3.03 27.84
C GLY A 296 9.22 -3.82 26.55
N LEU A 297 10.48 -4.13 26.26
CA LEU A 297 10.90 -4.76 24.99
C LEU A 297 10.20 -6.11 24.74
N LEU A 298 10.08 -6.95 25.76
CA LEU A 298 9.48 -8.28 25.62
C LEU A 298 7.99 -8.18 25.24
N ALA A 299 7.25 -7.27 25.90
CA ALA A 299 5.83 -7.02 25.56
C ALA A 299 5.68 -6.50 24.14
N TYR A 300 6.54 -5.54 23.73
CA TYR A 300 6.56 -5.05 22.36
C TYR A 300 6.79 -6.16 21.32
N ILE A 301 7.85 -6.97 21.51
CA ILE A 301 8.19 -8.06 20.58
C ILE A 301 7.06 -9.07 20.51
N PHE A 302 6.49 -9.50 21.65
CA PHE A 302 5.38 -10.43 21.69
C PHE A 302 4.18 -9.86 20.93
N THR A 303 3.76 -8.62 21.22
CA THR A 303 2.63 -8.00 20.56
C THR A 303 2.87 -7.83 19.05
N ALA A 304 4.07 -7.40 18.65
CA ALA A 304 4.42 -7.25 17.25
C ALA A 304 4.35 -8.59 16.48
N VAL A 305 4.90 -9.66 17.05
CA VAL A 305 4.81 -11.00 16.46
C VAL A 305 3.37 -11.49 16.41
N ALA A 306 2.60 -11.31 17.49
CA ALA A 306 1.19 -11.71 17.53
C ALA A 306 0.34 -10.95 16.50
N VAL A 307 0.53 -9.63 16.35
CA VAL A 307 -0.16 -8.82 15.34
C VAL A 307 0.22 -9.26 13.93
N ILE A 308 1.50 -9.46 13.62
CA ILE A 308 1.95 -9.88 12.29
C ILE A 308 1.42 -11.27 11.96
N CYS A 309 1.63 -12.26 12.83
CA CYS A 309 1.16 -13.63 12.62
C CYS A 309 -0.36 -13.70 12.54
N GLY A 310 -1.08 -13.02 13.45
CA GLY A 310 -2.53 -12.94 13.44
C GLY A 310 -3.07 -12.30 12.15
N SER A 311 -2.42 -11.24 11.67
CA SER A 311 -2.78 -10.59 10.41
C SER A 311 -2.56 -11.49 9.19
N VAL A 312 -1.48 -12.26 9.17
CA VAL A 312 -1.22 -13.25 8.11
C VAL A 312 -2.30 -14.33 8.10
N VAL A 313 -2.56 -14.95 9.26
CA VAL A 313 -3.59 -16.00 9.41
C VAL A 313 -4.96 -15.46 9.01
N PHE A 314 -5.37 -14.32 9.56
CA PHE A 314 -6.64 -13.69 9.24
C PHE A 314 -6.76 -13.40 7.73
N SER A 315 -5.72 -12.82 7.11
CA SER A 315 -5.72 -12.48 5.69
C SER A 315 -5.90 -13.72 4.80
N VAL A 316 -5.22 -14.81 5.12
CA VAL A 316 -5.36 -16.08 4.38
C VAL A 316 -6.74 -16.67 4.53
N CYS A 317 -7.26 -16.76 5.78
CA CYS A 317 -8.59 -17.29 6.06
C CYS A 317 -9.70 -16.45 5.40
N ALA A 318 -9.62 -15.12 5.52
CA ALA A 318 -10.60 -14.21 4.93
C ALA A 318 -10.61 -14.30 3.39
N LYS A 319 -9.45 -14.35 2.75
CA LYS A 319 -9.37 -14.55 1.28
C LYS A 319 -9.95 -15.90 0.86
N TRP A 320 -9.64 -16.96 1.57
CA TRP A 320 -10.21 -18.28 1.30
C TRP A 320 -11.74 -18.27 1.42
N PHE A 321 -12.27 -17.65 2.48
CA PHE A 321 -13.71 -17.51 2.70
C PHE A 321 -14.39 -16.69 1.59
N LEU A 322 -13.83 -15.52 1.25
CA LEU A 322 -14.37 -14.66 0.20
C LEU A 322 -14.32 -15.33 -1.18
N ASN A 323 -13.26 -16.07 -1.49
CA ASN A 323 -13.17 -16.85 -2.74
C ASN A 323 -14.24 -17.93 -2.82
N LYS A 324 -14.55 -18.62 -1.71
CA LYS A 324 -15.65 -19.60 -1.67
C LYS A 324 -17.01 -18.95 -1.93
N ILE A 325 -17.28 -17.79 -1.32
CA ILE A 325 -18.51 -17.02 -1.56
C ILE A 325 -18.60 -16.63 -3.05
N GLU A 326 -17.52 -16.10 -3.62
CA GLU A 326 -17.50 -15.70 -5.02
C GLU A 326 -17.80 -16.87 -5.96
N THR A 327 -17.18 -18.03 -5.71
CA THR A 327 -17.42 -19.27 -6.50
C THR A 327 -18.88 -19.71 -6.39
N PHE A 328 -19.42 -19.77 -5.18
CA PHE A 328 -20.83 -20.14 -4.95
C PHE A 328 -21.81 -19.20 -5.66
N LEU A 329 -21.57 -17.89 -5.61
CA LEU A 329 -22.41 -16.90 -6.29
C LEU A 329 -22.33 -17.04 -7.82
N LYS A 330 -21.16 -17.32 -8.39
CA LYS A 330 -20.99 -17.55 -9.83
C LYS A 330 -21.73 -18.82 -10.29
N GLU A 331 -21.66 -19.91 -9.54
CA GLU A 331 -22.38 -21.14 -9.83
C GLU A 331 -23.90 -20.93 -9.81
N LYS A 332 -24.42 -20.20 -8.79
CA LYS A 332 -25.84 -19.89 -8.67
C LYS A 332 -26.35 -19.03 -9.85
N VAL A 333 -25.56 -18.06 -10.29
CA VAL A 333 -25.90 -17.22 -11.46
C VAL A 333 -25.90 -18.05 -12.76
N ASN A 334 -24.91 -18.92 -12.93
CA ASN A 334 -24.85 -19.78 -14.12
C ASN A 334 -26.02 -20.78 -14.17
N ASN A 335 -26.35 -21.41 -13.05
CA ASN A 335 -27.50 -22.35 -12.97
C ASN A 335 -28.84 -21.66 -13.27
N ARG A 336 -29.02 -20.40 -12.85
CA ARG A 336 -30.23 -19.62 -13.19
C ARG A 336 -30.30 -19.32 -14.70
N ARG A 337 -29.17 -19.04 -15.36
CA ARG A 337 -29.15 -18.80 -16.81
C ARG A 337 -29.48 -20.05 -17.62
N VAL A 338 -29.05 -21.23 -17.16
CA VAL A 338 -29.34 -22.52 -17.83
C VAL A 338 -30.81 -22.90 -17.68
N ASN A 339 -31.46 -22.57 -16.55
CA ASN A 339 -32.87 -22.90 -16.31
C ASN A 339 -33.87 -21.92 -16.94
N HIS A 340 -33.40 -20.85 -17.60
CA HIS A 340 -34.21 -19.85 -18.31
C HIS A 340 -34.02 -19.89 -19.83
N VAL A 341 -33.30 -20.88 -20.36
CA VAL A 341 -33.18 -21.24 -21.78
C VAL A 341 -33.92 -22.56 -22.02
#